data_f7415378b68f0ae84a92684fd392ab32
#
_entry.id   f7415378b68f0ae84a92684fd392ab32
#
_cell.length_a   1.000
_cell.length_b   1.000
_cell.length_c   1.000
_cell.angle_alpha   90.00
_cell.angle_beta   90.00
_cell.angle_gamma   90.00
#
_symmetry.space_group_name_H-M   'P 1'
#
loop_
_entity.id
_entity.type
_entity.pdbx_description
1 polymer ?
#
loop_
_entity_poly.entity_id
_entity_poly.type
_entity_poly.pdbx_seq_one_letter_code
_entity_poly.pdbx_strand_id
1 'polypeptide(L)'
;MKRISFYLLNFFLLQSVAVELMADIDESDVLQAMAKPGRLLADINRDNRSRPEAISPLQNLELGDSVVDIFAGGGYYSELLASVVGDQGEVFLHNSPGFESWGRNGLYDRFASDRNPGKITRHTQSGINLSLNSESLDGALIVMAIHDLYVIPKRYNGEEYVAVGNSANTGYFLDQVFASLKPGGRFVIVHHQGNPESSIEVITDLHRIDETFVRSEVEAHGFVFVDSSNALRTESDDRDRIVFDEDIQGKTDRFVIAFEKPIN
;
A
#
# COMPACT_ATOMS: atom_id res chain seq x y z
N MET A 1 -63.25 -36.59 37.56
CA MET A 1 -62.61 -36.16 36.33
C MET A 1 -61.61 -35.05 36.66
N LYS A 2 -60.30 -35.34 36.77
CA LYS A 2 -59.24 -34.37 37.07
C LYS A 2 -58.60 -33.94 35.74
N ARG A 3 -58.62 -32.62 35.42
CA ARG A 3 -57.95 -32.06 34.28
C ARG A 3 -56.48 -31.83 34.65
N ILE A 4 -55.55 -32.42 33.89
CA ILE A 4 -54.12 -32.18 33.99
C ILE A 4 -53.81 -31.12 32.95
N SER A 5 -53.35 -29.92 33.42
CA SER A 5 -52.82 -28.86 32.53
C SER A 5 -51.33 -29.08 32.33
N PHE A 6 -50.95 -29.30 31.07
CA PHE A 6 -49.55 -29.32 30.69
C PHE A 6 -49.09 -27.88 30.41
N TYR A 7 -48.14 -27.39 31.19
CA TYR A 7 -47.39 -26.18 30.87
C TYR A 7 -46.20 -26.55 29.98
N LEU A 8 -46.22 -26.10 28.73
CA LEU A 8 -45.08 -26.13 27.84
C LEU A 8 -44.13 -24.96 28.22
N LEU A 9 -42.98 -25.34 28.78
CA LEU A 9 -41.89 -24.39 29.06
C LEU A 9 -41.05 -24.26 27.82
N ASN A 10 -41.22 -23.13 27.10
CA ASN A 10 -40.34 -22.74 25.96
C ASN A 10 -38.99 -22.28 26.50
N PHE A 11 -37.97 -23.11 26.37
CA PHE A 11 -36.57 -22.72 26.56
C PHE A 11 -36.10 -21.97 25.31
N PHE A 12 -36.04 -20.64 25.40
CA PHE A 12 -35.29 -19.85 24.44
C PHE A 12 -33.80 -19.98 24.75
N LEU A 13 -33.06 -20.75 23.94
CA LEU A 13 -31.60 -20.72 23.93
C LEU A 13 -31.19 -19.41 23.29
N LEU A 14 -30.77 -18.43 24.08
CA LEU A 14 -29.97 -17.31 23.61
C LEU A 14 -28.59 -17.85 23.26
N GLN A 15 -28.33 -18.07 21.97
CA GLN A 15 -26.97 -18.19 21.47
C GLN A 15 -26.34 -16.78 21.52
N SER A 16 -25.49 -16.57 22.52
CA SER A 16 -24.57 -15.43 22.52
C SER A 16 -23.54 -15.69 21.38
N VAL A 17 -23.66 -15.01 20.27
CA VAL A 17 -22.58 -14.90 19.30
C VAL A 17 -21.53 -14.03 19.98
N ALA A 18 -20.49 -14.66 20.47
CA ALA A 18 -19.27 -13.95 20.85
C ALA A 18 -18.69 -13.37 19.55
N VAL A 19 -18.80 -12.07 19.37
CA VAL A 19 -17.97 -11.35 18.38
C VAL A 19 -16.58 -11.38 19.01
N GLU A 20 -15.72 -12.29 18.56
CA GLU A 20 -14.30 -12.18 18.81
C GLU A 20 -13.86 -10.86 18.14
N LEU A 21 -13.47 -9.86 18.93
CA LEU A 21 -12.75 -8.72 18.40
C LEU A 21 -11.44 -9.29 17.81
N MET A 22 -11.32 -9.23 16.50
CA MET A 22 -10.06 -9.52 15.84
C MET A 22 -9.05 -8.45 16.27
N ALA A 23 -7.85 -8.86 16.59
CA ALA A 23 -6.80 -7.90 16.95
C ALA A 23 -6.18 -7.31 15.69
N ASP A 24 -5.87 -6.03 15.75
CA ASP A 24 -5.13 -5.35 14.69
C ASP A 24 -3.79 -6.06 14.44
N ILE A 25 -3.39 -6.14 13.18
CA ILE A 25 -2.09 -6.69 12.77
C ILE A 25 -0.97 -5.79 13.28
N ASP A 26 -0.09 -6.36 14.08
CA ASP A 26 1.01 -5.66 14.71
C ASP A 26 2.40 -5.99 14.08
N GLU A 27 3.45 -5.39 14.62
CA GLU A 27 4.83 -5.64 14.21
C GLU A 27 5.21 -7.13 14.27
N SER A 28 4.73 -7.85 15.28
CA SER A 28 5.05 -9.27 15.50
C SER A 28 4.46 -10.15 14.39
N ASP A 29 3.27 -9.83 13.90
CA ASP A 29 2.62 -10.54 12.78
C ASP A 29 3.39 -10.34 11.49
N VAL A 30 3.86 -9.13 11.24
CA VAL A 30 4.70 -8.81 10.06
C VAL A 30 6.04 -9.52 10.14
N LEU A 31 6.69 -9.56 11.33
CA LEU A 31 7.93 -10.32 11.54
C LEU A 31 7.73 -11.82 11.31
N GLN A 32 6.58 -12.38 11.72
CA GLN A 32 6.23 -13.78 11.42
C GLN A 32 6.06 -13.99 9.91
N ALA A 33 5.38 -13.07 9.21
CA ALA A 33 5.24 -13.11 7.76
C ALA A 33 6.61 -13.04 7.05
N MET A 34 7.52 -12.19 7.53
CA MET A 34 8.90 -12.08 7.02
C MET A 34 9.71 -13.37 7.24
N ALA A 35 9.44 -14.12 8.28
CA ALA A 35 10.11 -15.38 8.61
C ALA A 35 9.52 -16.60 7.88
N LYS A 36 8.44 -16.46 7.12
CA LYS A 36 7.81 -17.59 6.42
C LYS A 36 8.78 -18.27 5.46
N PRO A 37 8.86 -19.62 5.47
CA PRO A 37 9.62 -20.38 4.48
C PRO A 37 9.11 -20.14 3.05
N GLY A 38 10.01 -20.20 2.08
CA GLY A 38 9.64 -20.10 0.66
C GLY A 38 9.52 -18.69 0.10
N ARG A 39 9.79 -17.64 0.89
CA ARG A 39 9.91 -16.27 0.36
C ARG A 39 11.07 -16.16 -0.64
N LEU A 40 10.94 -15.24 -1.59
CA LEU A 40 12.00 -14.97 -2.56
C LEU A 40 13.25 -14.44 -1.85
N LEU A 41 14.43 -14.93 -2.23
CA LEU A 41 15.70 -14.47 -1.67
C LEU A 41 15.91 -12.96 -1.89
N ALA A 42 15.46 -12.44 -3.03
CA ALA A 42 15.48 -10.99 -3.32
C ALA A 42 14.65 -10.19 -2.31
N ASP A 43 13.53 -10.72 -1.86
CA ASP A 43 12.65 -10.10 -0.86
C ASP A 43 13.29 -10.13 0.53
N ILE A 44 13.86 -11.28 0.92
CA ILE A 44 14.58 -11.42 2.20
C ILE A 44 15.75 -10.43 2.27
N ASN A 45 16.50 -10.28 1.19
CA ASN A 45 17.61 -9.31 1.10
C ASN A 45 17.11 -7.85 1.14
N ARG A 46 15.85 -7.60 0.77
CA ARG A 46 15.22 -6.28 0.79
C ARG A 46 14.72 -5.90 2.19
N ASP A 47 14.35 -6.84 3.03
CA ASP A 47 13.64 -6.62 4.31
C ASP A 47 14.34 -5.57 5.18
N ASN A 48 15.64 -5.71 5.40
CA ASN A 48 16.39 -4.80 6.28
C ASN A 48 16.34 -3.32 5.84
N ARG A 49 16.29 -3.05 4.54
CA ARG A 49 16.21 -1.68 4.03
C ARG A 49 14.79 -1.18 3.88
N SER A 50 13.81 -2.07 3.79
CA SER A 50 12.39 -1.72 3.60
C SER A 50 11.60 -1.64 4.90
N ARG A 51 12.07 -2.27 5.98
CA ARG A 51 11.47 -2.25 7.33
C ARG A 51 9.95 -2.47 7.31
N PRO A 52 9.43 -3.53 6.64
CA PRO A 52 7.98 -3.74 6.51
C PRO A 52 7.28 -3.89 7.87
N GLU A 53 7.98 -4.37 8.89
CA GLU A 53 7.49 -4.50 10.27
C GLU A 53 7.15 -3.16 10.92
N ALA A 54 7.78 -2.07 10.46
CA ALA A 54 7.51 -0.72 10.95
C ALA A 54 6.56 0.07 10.05
N ILE A 55 6.08 -0.52 8.95
CA ILE A 55 5.24 0.14 7.93
C ILE A 55 3.86 -0.48 7.87
N SER A 56 3.79 -1.82 7.74
CA SER A 56 2.51 -2.52 7.54
C SER A 56 1.50 -2.34 8.68
N PRO A 57 1.91 -2.25 9.97
CA PRO A 57 0.97 -1.98 11.05
C PRO A 57 0.23 -0.64 10.94
N LEU A 58 0.82 0.35 10.25
CA LEU A 58 0.17 1.64 10.01
C LEU A 58 -1.11 1.55 9.17
N GLN A 59 -1.32 0.43 8.45
CA GLN A 59 -2.55 0.18 7.70
C GLN A 59 -3.72 -0.21 8.59
N ASN A 60 -3.47 -0.57 9.86
CA ASN A 60 -4.50 -0.98 10.84
C ASN A 60 -5.42 -2.09 10.29
N LEU A 61 -4.81 -3.13 9.72
CA LEU A 61 -5.51 -4.27 9.14
C LEU A 61 -5.81 -5.32 10.20
N GLU A 62 -6.82 -6.13 9.91
CA GLU A 62 -7.20 -7.33 10.67
C GLU A 62 -7.12 -8.59 9.79
N LEU A 63 -7.21 -9.77 10.41
CA LEU A 63 -7.36 -11.02 9.66
C LEU A 63 -8.65 -11.01 8.84
N GLY A 64 -8.54 -11.33 7.57
CA GLY A 64 -9.68 -11.36 6.65
C GLY A 64 -9.87 -10.09 5.83
N ASP A 65 -9.09 -9.04 6.07
CA ASP A 65 -9.17 -7.77 5.36
C ASP A 65 -8.77 -7.85 3.90
N SER A 66 -9.31 -6.91 3.13
CA SER A 66 -8.99 -6.70 1.72
C SER A 66 -8.14 -5.44 1.56
N VAL A 67 -6.98 -5.57 0.91
CA VAL A 67 -6.02 -4.48 0.77
C VAL A 67 -5.49 -4.37 -0.66
N VAL A 68 -5.18 -3.16 -1.10
CA VAL A 68 -4.52 -2.93 -2.40
C VAL A 68 -3.08 -2.46 -2.20
N ASP A 69 -2.14 -3.11 -2.90
CA ASP A 69 -0.75 -2.68 -3.07
C ASP A 69 -0.65 -1.98 -4.44
N ILE A 70 -0.63 -0.64 -4.42
CA ILE A 70 -0.76 0.19 -5.62
C ILE A 70 0.61 0.39 -6.28
N PHE A 71 0.70 0.10 -7.59
CA PHE A 71 1.94 0.08 -8.34
C PHE A 71 2.99 -0.84 -7.71
N ALA A 72 2.53 -2.03 -7.31
CA ALA A 72 3.25 -3.02 -6.52
C ALA A 72 4.53 -3.56 -7.18
N GLY A 73 4.68 -3.36 -8.49
CA GLY A 73 5.79 -3.92 -9.27
C GLY A 73 5.83 -5.44 -9.17
N GLY A 74 6.91 -5.99 -8.60
CA GLY A 74 7.07 -7.44 -8.39
C GLY A 74 6.33 -8.00 -7.17
N GLY A 75 5.56 -7.19 -6.42
CA GLY A 75 4.66 -7.63 -5.34
C GLY A 75 5.33 -7.97 -4.01
N TYR A 76 6.43 -7.33 -3.67
CA TYR A 76 7.11 -7.53 -2.39
C TYR A 76 6.18 -7.33 -1.19
N TYR A 77 5.50 -6.20 -1.12
CA TYR A 77 4.53 -5.93 -0.05
C TYR A 77 3.27 -6.78 -0.23
N SER A 78 2.85 -7.06 -1.45
CA SER A 78 1.67 -7.90 -1.70
C SER A 78 1.78 -9.29 -1.04
N GLU A 79 2.96 -9.94 -1.09
CA GLU A 79 3.17 -11.26 -0.45
C GLU A 79 3.18 -11.16 1.09
N LEU A 80 3.77 -10.11 1.65
CA LEU A 80 3.75 -9.87 3.09
C LEU A 80 2.33 -9.59 3.57
N LEU A 81 1.60 -8.71 2.88
CA LEU A 81 0.21 -8.37 3.19
C LEU A 81 -0.70 -9.60 3.11
N ALA A 82 -0.58 -10.42 2.06
CA ALA A 82 -1.33 -11.67 1.95
C ALA A 82 -1.04 -12.65 3.09
N SER A 83 0.18 -12.58 3.63
CA SER A 83 0.56 -13.40 4.78
C SER A 83 -0.06 -12.93 6.08
N VAL A 84 -0.22 -11.61 6.28
CA VAL A 84 -0.76 -11.05 7.52
C VAL A 84 -2.28 -11.00 7.55
N VAL A 85 -2.95 -10.72 6.41
CA VAL A 85 -4.42 -10.78 6.35
C VAL A 85 -4.96 -12.21 6.31
N GLY A 86 -4.10 -13.20 6.02
CA GLY A 86 -4.42 -14.61 6.06
C GLY A 86 -5.35 -15.09 4.94
N ASP A 87 -5.78 -16.36 5.02
CA ASP A 87 -6.52 -17.04 3.93
C ASP A 87 -7.93 -16.48 3.68
N GLN A 88 -8.51 -15.76 4.62
CA GLN A 88 -9.82 -15.11 4.47
C GLN A 88 -9.70 -13.71 3.87
N GLY A 89 -8.53 -13.08 3.98
CA GLY A 89 -8.23 -11.79 3.39
C GLY A 89 -7.94 -11.87 1.89
N GLU A 90 -7.80 -10.73 1.25
CA GLU A 90 -7.44 -10.63 -0.17
C GLU A 90 -6.51 -9.44 -0.43
N VAL A 91 -5.47 -9.67 -1.22
CA VAL A 91 -4.56 -8.61 -1.66
C VAL A 91 -4.71 -8.38 -3.16
N PHE A 92 -5.04 -7.14 -3.54
CA PHE A 92 -5.00 -6.69 -4.93
C PHE A 92 -3.61 -6.15 -5.25
N LEU A 93 -2.84 -6.91 -6.03
CA LEU A 93 -1.56 -6.48 -6.57
C LEU A 93 -1.85 -5.62 -7.80
N HIS A 94 -1.96 -4.30 -7.60
CA HIS A 94 -2.25 -3.37 -8.67
C HIS A 94 -0.99 -2.91 -9.41
N ASN A 95 -1.03 -2.97 -10.73
CA ASN A 95 -0.01 -2.40 -11.61
C ASN A 95 -0.63 -1.72 -12.82
N SER A 96 -0.01 -0.65 -13.31
CA SER A 96 -0.20 -0.25 -14.71
C SER A 96 0.60 -1.16 -15.64
N PRO A 97 0.34 -1.16 -16.97
CA PRO A 97 1.15 -1.94 -17.91
C PRO A 97 2.65 -1.63 -17.83
N GLY A 98 3.03 -0.40 -17.49
CA GLY A 98 4.43 0.00 -17.28
C GLY A 98 5.02 -0.67 -16.03
N PHE A 99 4.34 -0.60 -14.90
CA PHE A 99 4.76 -1.26 -13.66
C PHE A 99 4.74 -2.79 -13.77
N GLU A 100 3.77 -3.36 -14.49
CA GLU A 100 3.73 -4.79 -14.80
C GLU A 100 4.97 -5.24 -15.59
N SER A 101 5.36 -4.45 -16.59
CA SER A 101 6.56 -4.71 -17.39
C SER A 101 7.85 -4.56 -16.58
N TRP A 102 7.92 -3.54 -15.73
CA TRP A 102 9.06 -3.31 -14.84
C TRP A 102 9.19 -4.42 -13.79
N GLY A 103 8.09 -4.83 -13.18
CA GLY A 103 8.03 -5.87 -12.15
C GLY A 103 8.05 -7.31 -12.65
N ARG A 104 8.05 -7.55 -13.97
CA ARG A 104 7.78 -8.88 -14.57
C ARG A 104 8.63 -10.03 -14.04
N ASN A 105 9.91 -9.82 -13.75
CA ASN A 105 10.77 -10.87 -13.23
C ASN A 105 10.34 -11.28 -11.81
N GLY A 106 10.10 -10.29 -10.93
CA GLY A 106 9.57 -10.54 -9.59
C GLY A 106 8.19 -11.21 -9.62
N LEU A 107 7.31 -10.79 -10.55
CA LEU A 107 6.01 -11.43 -10.74
C LEU A 107 6.14 -12.87 -11.25
N TYR A 108 7.04 -13.11 -12.20
CA TYR A 108 7.30 -14.46 -12.70
C TYR A 108 7.77 -15.40 -11.58
N ASP A 109 8.74 -14.95 -10.78
CA ASP A 109 9.29 -15.74 -9.68
C ASP A 109 8.24 -15.93 -8.56
N ARG A 110 7.44 -14.89 -8.23
CA ARG A 110 6.44 -14.93 -7.18
C ARG A 110 5.29 -15.87 -7.49
N PHE A 111 4.82 -15.89 -8.72
CA PHE A 111 3.70 -16.74 -9.18
C PHE A 111 4.16 -18.01 -9.89
N ALA A 112 5.39 -18.46 -9.66
CA ALA A 112 5.86 -19.76 -10.15
C ALA A 112 4.98 -20.90 -9.58
N SER A 113 4.78 -21.94 -10.36
CA SER A 113 3.80 -23.02 -10.06
C SER A 113 4.10 -23.84 -8.80
N ASP A 114 5.30 -23.76 -8.28
CA ASP A 114 5.76 -24.41 -7.05
C ASP A 114 5.70 -23.50 -5.81
N ARG A 115 5.15 -22.29 -5.95
CA ARG A 115 5.01 -21.31 -4.86
C ARG A 115 3.56 -21.05 -4.49
N ASN A 116 3.37 -20.68 -3.24
CA ASN A 116 2.10 -20.15 -2.72
C ASN A 116 2.35 -18.82 -2.00
N PRO A 117 2.25 -17.69 -2.71
CA PRO A 117 2.47 -16.37 -2.11
C PRO A 117 1.28 -15.87 -1.27
N GLY A 118 0.24 -16.67 -1.05
CA GLY A 118 -1.01 -16.29 -0.42
C GLY A 118 -2.08 -15.89 -1.43
N LYS A 119 -3.21 -15.36 -0.92
CA LYS A 119 -4.35 -14.95 -1.76
C LYS A 119 -4.09 -13.57 -2.36
N ILE A 120 -3.44 -13.55 -3.52
CA ILE A 120 -3.11 -12.34 -4.27
C ILE A 120 -3.81 -12.36 -5.61
N THR A 121 -4.64 -11.35 -5.85
CA THR A 121 -5.27 -11.10 -7.16
C THR A 121 -4.45 -10.09 -7.94
N ARG A 122 -3.87 -10.50 -9.09
CA ARG A 122 -3.20 -9.55 -10.00
C ARG A 122 -4.24 -8.66 -10.66
N HIS A 123 -4.11 -7.37 -10.46
CA HIS A 123 -5.05 -6.35 -10.89
C HIS A 123 -4.36 -5.32 -11.78
N THR A 124 -4.16 -5.65 -13.06
CA THR A 124 -3.48 -4.78 -14.01
C THR A 124 -4.51 -3.90 -14.72
N GLN A 125 -4.38 -2.58 -14.55
CA GLN A 125 -5.28 -1.57 -15.12
C GLN A 125 -4.52 -0.54 -15.95
N SER A 126 -5.20 0.14 -16.85
CA SER A 126 -4.59 1.13 -17.74
C SER A 126 -4.35 2.46 -17.02
N GLY A 127 -3.13 2.98 -17.11
CA GLY A 127 -2.76 4.29 -16.55
C GLY A 127 -2.98 4.38 -15.05
N ILE A 128 -3.66 5.43 -14.62
CA ILE A 128 -3.98 5.73 -13.21
C ILE A 128 -5.38 5.25 -12.81
N ASN A 129 -6.07 4.53 -13.66
CA ASN A 129 -7.40 4.00 -13.37
C ASN A 129 -7.28 2.76 -12.48
N LEU A 130 -7.72 2.84 -11.24
CA LEU A 130 -7.66 1.73 -10.30
C LEU A 130 -8.75 0.68 -10.56
N SER A 131 -9.91 1.08 -11.07
CA SER A 131 -11.07 0.19 -11.33
C SER A 131 -11.40 -0.73 -10.15
N LEU A 132 -11.34 -0.19 -8.93
CA LEU A 132 -11.70 -0.88 -7.70
C LEU A 132 -13.13 -0.55 -7.31
N ASN A 133 -13.81 -1.47 -6.65
CA ASN A 133 -15.17 -1.24 -6.16
C ASN A 133 -15.14 -0.21 -5.02
N SER A 134 -16.21 0.60 -4.93
CA SER A 134 -16.40 1.54 -3.82
C SER A 134 -16.53 0.79 -2.50
N GLU A 135 -15.90 1.31 -1.44
CA GLU A 135 -15.98 0.81 -0.06
C GLU A 135 -15.74 -0.70 0.07
N SER A 136 -14.79 -1.22 -0.71
CA SER A 136 -14.46 -2.64 -0.74
C SER A 136 -13.14 -2.99 -0.04
N LEU A 137 -12.31 -1.98 0.27
CA LEU A 137 -10.99 -2.17 0.82
C LEU A 137 -10.88 -1.65 2.27
N ASP A 138 -10.16 -2.38 3.09
CA ASP A 138 -9.79 -2.01 4.46
C ASP A 138 -8.49 -1.19 4.47
N GLY A 139 -7.60 -1.43 3.52
CA GLY A 139 -6.34 -0.70 3.39
C GLY A 139 -5.87 -0.50 1.96
N ALA A 140 -5.03 0.52 1.79
CA ALA A 140 -4.29 0.79 0.56
C ALA A 140 -2.84 1.16 0.90
N LEU A 141 -1.90 0.68 0.11
CA LEU A 141 -0.47 0.96 0.24
C LEU A 141 0.09 1.42 -1.10
N ILE A 142 0.93 2.46 -1.09
CA ILE A 142 1.75 2.85 -2.24
C ILE A 142 3.19 3.08 -1.79
N VAL A 143 4.13 2.39 -2.43
CA VAL A 143 5.54 2.43 -2.04
C VAL A 143 6.42 2.85 -3.21
N MET A 144 7.12 3.97 -3.05
CA MET A 144 8.09 4.55 -4.01
C MET A 144 7.52 4.87 -5.39
N ALA A 145 6.20 5.03 -5.52
CA ALA A 145 5.54 5.22 -6.81
C ALA A 145 4.70 6.50 -6.92
N ILE A 146 4.38 7.18 -5.81
CA ILE A 146 3.47 8.34 -5.85
C ILE A 146 4.04 9.51 -6.66
N HIS A 147 5.37 9.68 -6.73
CA HIS A 147 6.00 10.74 -7.52
C HIS A 147 5.71 10.59 -9.03
N ASP A 148 5.50 9.37 -9.53
CA ASP A 148 5.21 9.11 -10.95
C ASP A 148 3.91 9.80 -11.42
N LEU A 149 2.99 10.10 -10.50
CA LEU A 149 1.77 10.85 -10.80
C LEU A 149 2.05 12.31 -11.20
N TYR A 150 3.19 12.84 -10.81
CA TYR A 150 3.59 14.23 -11.05
C TYR A 150 4.64 14.38 -12.15
N VAL A 151 5.19 13.26 -12.65
CA VAL A 151 6.17 13.29 -13.75
C VAL A 151 5.51 13.79 -15.03
N ILE A 152 6.12 14.77 -15.65
CA ILE A 152 5.74 15.25 -16.98
C ILE A 152 6.45 14.40 -18.04
N PRO A 153 5.71 13.67 -18.91
CA PRO A 153 6.32 12.86 -19.95
C PRO A 153 7.15 13.73 -20.91
N LYS A 154 8.41 13.36 -21.14
CA LYS A 154 9.33 14.07 -22.03
C LYS A 154 9.78 13.16 -23.17
N ARG A 155 10.02 13.75 -24.36
CA ARG A 155 10.60 13.06 -25.52
C ARG A 155 11.80 13.86 -26.05
N TYR A 156 12.87 13.15 -26.42
CA TYR A 156 13.99 13.75 -27.09
C TYR A 156 13.61 14.14 -28.53
N ASN A 157 13.78 15.41 -28.91
CA ASN A 157 13.41 15.95 -30.22
C ASN A 157 14.59 15.99 -31.23
N GLY A 158 15.78 15.55 -30.79
CA GLY A 158 17.04 15.61 -31.56
C GLY A 158 18.04 16.58 -30.98
N GLU A 159 17.61 17.55 -30.15
CA GLU A 159 18.43 18.57 -29.50
C GLU A 159 18.27 18.51 -27.96
N GLU A 160 17.01 18.41 -27.47
CA GLU A 160 16.68 18.40 -26.04
C GLU A 160 15.46 17.53 -25.73
N TYR A 161 15.22 17.29 -24.44
CA TYR A 161 13.98 16.63 -23.96
C TYR A 161 12.88 17.67 -23.79
N VAL A 162 11.81 17.55 -24.58
CA VAL A 162 10.63 18.43 -24.55
C VAL A 162 9.43 17.70 -23.97
N ALA A 163 8.58 18.41 -23.23
CA ALA A 163 7.33 17.88 -22.72
C ALA A 163 6.41 17.45 -23.88
N VAL A 164 5.85 16.25 -23.79
CA VAL A 164 4.91 15.69 -24.79
C VAL A 164 3.50 15.44 -24.23
N GLY A 165 3.26 15.87 -22.99
CA GLY A 165 1.97 15.74 -22.31
C GLY A 165 2.01 16.46 -20.97
N ASN A 166 0.97 16.22 -20.17
CA ASN A 166 0.88 16.67 -18.80
C ASN A 166 1.19 15.50 -17.85
N SER A 167 1.47 15.78 -16.59
CA SER A 167 1.47 14.80 -15.51
C SER A 167 0.09 14.10 -15.41
N ALA A 168 0.00 13.04 -14.65
CA ALA A 168 -1.25 12.34 -14.42
C ALA A 168 -2.28 13.24 -13.71
N ASN A 169 -3.57 12.93 -13.86
CA ASN A 169 -4.61 13.57 -13.05
C ASN A 169 -4.59 12.96 -11.63
N THR A 170 -3.76 13.52 -10.76
CA THR A 170 -3.55 13.04 -9.39
C THR A 170 -4.82 13.12 -8.56
N GLY A 171 -5.63 14.18 -8.74
CA GLY A 171 -6.91 14.31 -8.05
C GLY A 171 -7.85 13.14 -8.38
N TYR A 172 -8.01 12.80 -9.66
CA TYR A 172 -8.79 11.63 -10.07
C TYR A 172 -8.25 10.32 -9.47
N PHE A 173 -6.93 10.16 -9.37
CA PHE A 173 -6.32 9.00 -8.73
C PHE A 173 -6.65 8.93 -7.24
N LEU A 174 -6.46 10.03 -6.50
CA LEU A 174 -6.73 10.10 -5.06
C LEU A 174 -8.21 9.90 -4.74
N ASP A 175 -9.11 10.45 -5.56
CA ASP A 175 -10.57 10.23 -5.44
C ASP A 175 -10.93 8.74 -5.57
N GLN A 176 -10.27 7.99 -6.47
CA GLN A 176 -10.49 6.55 -6.60
C GLN A 176 -9.99 5.77 -5.38
N VAL A 177 -8.81 6.11 -4.84
CA VAL A 177 -8.30 5.50 -3.60
C VAL A 177 -9.30 5.76 -2.47
N PHE A 178 -9.73 7.01 -2.30
CA PHE A 178 -10.71 7.39 -1.28
C PHE A 178 -12.04 6.64 -1.43
N ALA A 179 -12.56 6.56 -2.66
CA ALA A 179 -13.83 5.87 -2.93
C ALA A 179 -13.74 4.36 -2.67
N SER A 180 -12.58 3.73 -2.95
CA SER A 180 -12.41 2.29 -2.78
C SER A 180 -12.27 1.85 -1.33
N LEU A 181 -11.76 2.73 -0.45
CA LEU A 181 -11.63 2.45 0.97
C LEU A 181 -12.98 2.49 1.68
N LYS A 182 -13.19 1.59 2.62
CA LYS A 182 -14.27 1.65 3.60
C LYS A 182 -14.05 2.85 4.54
N PRO A 183 -15.10 3.40 5.18
CA PRO A 183 -14.93 4.33 6.31
C PRO A 183 -14.03 3.70 7.40
N GLY A 184 -13.02 4.42 7.86
CA GLY A 184 -11.99 3.91 8.78
C GLY A 184 -10.82 3.20 8.08
N GLY A 185 -10.93 2.88 6.80
CA GLY A 185 -9.84 2.27 6.01
C GLY A 185 -8.66 3.23 5.81
N ARG A 186 -7.44 2.69 5.82
CA ARG A 186 -6.23 3.50 5.79
C ARG A 186 -5.48 3.46 4.47
N PHE A 187 -4.90 4.60 4.11
CA PHE A 187 -3.98 4.76 2.99
C PHE A 187 -2.58 5.08 3.49
N VAL A 188 -1.64 4.16 3.29
CA VAL A 188 -0.24 4.33 3.70
C VAL A 188 0.63 4.64 2.49
N ILE A 189 1.47 5.67 2.64
CA ILE A 189 2.38 6.15 1.59
C ILE A 189 3.81 6.07 2.12
N VAL A 190 4.69 5.43 1.36
CA VAL A 190 6.13 5.40 1.61
C VAL A 190 6.84 5.98 0.42
N HIS A 191 7.67 7.01 0.62
CA HIS A 191 8.44 7.58 -0.49
C HIS A 191 9.77 8.18 -0.06
N HIS A 192 10.68 8.37 -1.05
CA HIS A 192 11.90 9.14 -0.89
C HIS A 192 11.58 10.62 -0.69
N GLN A 193 12.11 11.19 0.40
CA GLN A 193 11.99 12.62 0.69
C GLN A 193 12.70 13.45 -0.35
N GLY A 194 12.00 14.43 -0.91
CA GLY A 194 12.54 15.45 -1.78
C GLY A 194 12.98 16.70 -1.01
N ASN A 195 13.75 17.56 -1.65
CA ASN A 195 14.06 18.86 -1.10
C ASN A 195 12.83 19.78 -1.22
N PRO A 196 12.25 20.27 -0.10
CA PRO A 196 11.03 21.09 -0.14
C PRO A 196 11.20 22.46 -0.81
N GLU A 197 12.45 22.91 -0.99
CA GLU A 197 12.77 24.16 -1.67
C GLU A 197 12.82 24.01 -3.20
N SER A 198 12.85 22.78 -3.71
CA SER A 198 12.91 22.49 -5.13
C SER A 198 11.50 22.40 -5.75
N SER A 199 11.40 22.72 -7.05
CA SER A 199 10.13 22.53 -7.77
C SER A 199 9.75 21.05 -7.88
N ILE A 200 8.45 20.77 -8.01
CA ILE A 200 7.94 19.40 -8.16
C ILE A 200 8.58 18.67 -9.34
N GLU A 201 8.84 19.34 -10.44
CA GLU A 201 9.50 18.77 -11.62
C GLU A 201 10.92 18.29 -11.30
N VAL A 202 11.69 19.12 -10.58
CA VAL A 202 13.08 18.77 -10.20
C VAL A 202 13.10 17.57 -9.27
N ILE A 203 12.28 17.58 -8.22
CA ILE A 203 12.30 16.48 -7.24
C ILE A 203 11.75 15.17 -7.83
N THR A 204 10.78 15.22 -8.73
CA THR A 204 10.25 14.01 -9.38
C THR A 204 11.23 13.43 -10.42
N ASP A 205 12.00 14.24 -11.11
CA ASP A 205 13.09 13.78 -11.98
C ASP A 205 14.20 13.04 -11.17
N LEU A 206 14.32 13.32 -9.86
CA LEU A 206 15.18 12.60 -8.92
C LEU A 206 14.51 11.36 -8.28
N HIS A 207 13.30 11.04 -8.68
CA HIS A 207 12.42 10.02 -8.08
C HIS A 207 12.15 10.26 -6.58
N ARG A 208 11.96 11.53 -6.23
CA ARG A 208 11.67 12.01 -4.89
C ARG A 208 10.36 12.81 -4.89
N ILE A 209 9.82 13.06 -3.70
CA ILE A 209 8.70 14.00 -3.52
C ILE A 209 8.75 14.55 -2.08
N ASP A 210 8.24 15.74 -1.85
CA ASP A 210 8.18 16.34 -0.52
C ASP A 210 7.00 15.78 0.28
N GLU A 211 7.25 15.38 1.54
CA GLU A 211 6.23 14.83 2.44
C GLU A 211 5.09 15.81 2.70
N THR A 212 5.42 17.10 2.96
CA THR A 212 4.42 18.13 3.27
C THR A 212 3.51 18.37 2.07
N PHE A 213 4.10 18.36 0.86
CA PHE A 213 3.35 18.47 -0.38
C PHE A 213 2.38 17.28 -0.53
N VAL A 214 2.87 16.03 -0.40
CA VAL A 214 2.02 14.82 -0.50
C VAL A 214 0.90 14.86 0.52
N ARG A 215 1.22 15.22 1.77
CA ARG A 215 0.23 15.31 2.83
C ARG A 215 -0.89 16.30 2.48
N SER A 216 -0.54 17.48 2.02
CA SER A 216 -1.51 18.51 1.64
C SER A 216 -2.41 18.06 0.48
N GLU A 217 -1.83 17.37 -0.53
CA GLU A 217 -2.59 16.83 -1.66
C GLU A 217 -3.59 15.75 -1.20
N VAL A 218 -3.15 14.80 -0.37
CA VAL A 218 -4.01 13.71 0.09
C VAL A 218 -5.14 14.24 1.01
N GLU A 219 -4.82 15.15 1.93
CA GLU A 219 -5.83 15.79 2.81
C GLU A 219 -6.87 16.59 2.01
N ALA A 220 -6.48 17.23 0.90
CA ALA A 220 -7.40 17.95 0.02
C ALA A 220 -8.46 17.04 -0.64
N HIS A 221 -8.21 15.73 -0.68
CA HIS A 221 -9.13 14.71 -1.20
C HIS A 221 -9.94 13.98 -0.12
N GLY A 222 -10.05 14.59 1.08
CA GLY A 222 -10.95 14.13 2.15
C GLY A 222 -10.35 13.16 3.15
N PHE A 223 -9.10 12.77 2.96
CA PHE A 223 -8.37 11.97 3.92
C PHE A 223 -7.97 12.77 5.16
N VAL A 224 -7.80 12.10 6.29
CA VAL A 224 -7.26 12.67 7.52
C VAL A 224 -5.93 12.00 7.82
N PHE A 225 -4.88 12.79 8.05
CA PHE A 225 -3.61 12.25 8.54
C PHE A 225 -3.79 11.67 9.95
N VAL A 226 -3.31 10.44 10.16
CA VAL A 226 -3.48 9.74 11.44
C VAL A 226 -2.18 9.31 12.10
N ASP A 227 -1.15 8.95 11.29
CA ASP A 227 0.09 8.42 11.87
C ASP A 227 1.28 8.54 10.89
N SER A 228 2.49 8.33 11.42
CA SER A 228 3.73 8.29 10.64
C SER A 228 4.78 7.41 11.30
N SER A 229 5.80 6.98 10.53
CA SER A 229 6.95 6.25 11.07
C SER A 229 8.26 6.91 10.65
N ASN A 230 9.18 7.04 11.61
CA ASN A 230 10.54 7.50 11.36
C ASN A 230 11.52 6.36 11.04
N ALA A 231 11.05 5.12 10.91
CA ALA A 231 11.89 3.94 10.72
C ALA A 231 12.78 3.99 9.46
N LEU A 232 12.40 4.80 8.46
CA LEU A 232 13.12 4.95 7.21
C LEU A 232 13.80 6.32 7.04
N ARG A 233 13.83 7.15 8.10
CA ARG A 233 14.51 8.45 8.05
C ARG A 233 16.03 8.31 8.02
N THR A 234 16.66 9.13 7.21
CA THR A 234 18.13 9.19 7.06
C THR A 234 18.56 10.65 6.96
N GLU A 235 19.05 11.20 8.08
CA GLU A 235 19.44 12.62 8.16
C GLU A 235 20.65 12.98 7.28
N SER A 236 21.49 11.99 6.93
CA SER A 236 22.68 12.19 6.10
C SER A 236 22.40 12.25 4.60
N ASP A 237 21.16 12.03 4.15
CA ASP A 237 20.77 12.16 2.74
C ASP A 237 20.57 13.64 2.40
N ASP A 238 21.34 14.14 1.43
CA ASP A 238 21.29 15.53 0.95
C ASP A 238 20.02 15.84 0.13
N ARG A 239 19.30 14.80 -0.33
CA ARG A 239 18.05 14.86 -1.11
C ARG A 239 18.19 15.50 -2.51
N ASP A 240 19.41 15.77 -2.96
CA ASP A 240 19.70 16.48 -4.21
C ASP A 240 20.17 15.54 -5.34
N ARG A 241 20.28 14.23 -5.05
CA ARG A 241 20.71 13.21 -6.00
C ARG A 241 19.57 12.27 -6.35
N ILE A 242 19.63 11.72 -7.57
CA ILE A 242 18.74 10.65 -8.01
C ILE A 242 18.88 9.43 -7.10
N VAL A 243 17.76 8.83 -6.68
CA VAL A 243 17.73 7.72 -5.71
C VAL A 243 18.45 6.45 -6.17
N PHE A 244 18.78 6.36 -7.46
CA PHE A 244 19.51 5.24 -8.08
C PHE A 244 21.02 5.44 -8.12
N ASP A 245 21.53 6.58 -7.66
CA ASP A 245 22.98 6.80 -7.49
C ASP A 245 23.56 5.72 -6.55
N GLU A 246 24.60 5.02 -7.00
CA GLU A 246 25.17 3.85 -6.33
C GLU A 246 25.62 4.14 -4.88
N ASP A 247 26.04 5.38 -4.59
CA ASP A 247 26.50 5.75 -3.26
C ASP A 247 25.36 5.87 -2.23
N ILE A 248 24.15 6.21 -2.69
CA ILE A 248 22.99 6.46 -1.82
C ILE A 248 21.85 5.46 -2.00
N GLN A 249 21.90 4.59 -3.01
CA GLN A 249 20.84 3.62 -3.27
C GLN A 249 20.57 2.75 -2.02
N GLY A 250 19.32 2.75 -1.58
CA GLY A 250 18.87 2.03 -0.37
C GLY A 250 19.21 2.73 0.96
N LYS A 251 19.84 3.92 0.94
CA LYS A 251 20.23 4.71 2.12
C LYS A 251 19.59 6.11 2.15
N THR A 252 18.73 6.41 1.19
CA THR A 252 18.02 7.69 1.07
C THR A 252 17.08 7.94 2.25
N ASP A 253 16.86 9.21 2.58
CA ASP A 253 15.80 9.61 3.50
C ASP A 253 14.42 9.29 2.91
N ARG A 254 13.57 8.66 3.71
CA ARG A 254 12.22 8.25 3.28
C ARG A 254 11.21 8.54 4.36
N PHE A 255 10.08 9.10 3.97
CA PHE A 255 8.94 9.27 4.85
C PHE A 255 7.98 8.08 4.75
N VAL A 256 7.26 7.86 5.82
CA VAL A 256 6.13 6.92 5.92
C VAL A 256 5.00 7.66 6.61
N ILE A 257 3.88 7.82 5.93
CA ILE A 257 2.71 8.53 6.43
C ILE A 257 1.45 7.72 6.18
N ALA A 258 0.53 7.78 7.13
CA ALA A 258 -0.75 7.09 7.09
C ALA A 258 -1.91 8.08 7.18
N PHE A 259 -2.90 7.83 6.34
CA PHE A 259 -4.16 8.59 6.31
C PHE A 259 -5.32 7.63 6.52
N GLU A 260 -6.44 8.18 6.97
CA GLU A 260 -7.68 7.44 7.17
C GLU A 260 -8.82 8.10 6.39
N LYS A 261 -9.69 7.28 5.80
CA LYS A 261 -10.99 7.75 5.33
C LYS A 261 -11.90 7.94 6.54
N PRO A 262 -12.40 9.15 6.83
CA PRO A 262 -13.22 9.42 8.01
C PRO A 262 -14.44 8.50 8.12
N ILE A 263 -14.78 8.13 9.35
CA ILE A 263 -16.04 7.47 9.68
C ILE A 263 -17.08 8.60 9.82
N ASN A 264 -17.99 8.74 8.85
CA ASN A 264 -19.05 9.76 8.86
C ASN A 264 -20.23 9.31 9.71
#